data_c22942ca712f0ee8599fec6440b8b0b3
#
_entry.id   c22942ca712f0ee8599fec6440b8b0b3
#
_cell.length_a   1.000
_cell.length_b   1.000
_cell.length_c   1.000
_cell.angle_alpha   90.00
_cell.angle_beta   90.00
_cell.angle_gamma   90.00
#
_symmetry.space_group_name_H-M   'P 1'
#
loop_
_entity.id
_entity.type
_entity.pdbx_description
1 polymer ?
#
loop_
_entity_poly.entity_id
_entity_poly.type
_entity_poly.pdbx_seq_one_letter_code
_entity_poly.pdbx_strand_id
1 'polypeptide(L)'
;MDILQRERLLKFGAVPFTTDVIAGELGDYSAVLAKIAALVDEGSLVRIKRGLYCLSPKISGHDLDSRVVANALYGPSYVSFETALSMYGLIPERVTATMSACVKRAKRFTTPLGEFSFRAVRGDWFSIGVRTMDSGEGGFLVA
;
A
#
# COMPACT_ATOMS: atom_id res chain seq x y z
N MET A 1 -14.89 12.51 -10.92
CA MET A 1 -15.49 11.80 -9.74
C MET A 1 -16.53 12.71 -9.14
N ASP A 2 -17.74 12.21 -8.92
CA ASP A 2 -18.79 13.03 -8.32
C ASP A 2 -18.60 13.16 -6.78
N ILE A 3 -19.38 14.05 -6.17
CA ILE A 3 -19.29 14.36 -4.74
C ILE A 3 -19.59 13.12 -3.88
N LEU A 4 -20.57 12.32 -4.26
CA LEU A 4 -20.99 11.15 -3.50
C LEU A 4 -19.91 10.05 -3.55
N GLN A 5 -19.34 9.80 -4.71
CA GLN A 5 -18.24 8.85 -4.88
C GLN A 5 -17.02 9.30 -4.07
N ARG A 6 -16.70 10.57 -4.11
CA ARG A 6 -15.59 11.15 -3.35
C ARG A 6 -15.79 10.94 -1.85
N GLU A 7 -16.96 11.23 -1.33
CA GLU A 7 -17.27 11.05 0.10
C GLU A 7 -17.11 9.59 0.53
N ARG A 8 -17.58 8.66 -0.30
CA ARG A 8 -17.47 7.24 0.00
C ARG A 8 -16.03 6.75 0.03
N LEU A 9 -15.17 7.26 -0.83
CA LEU A 9 -13.77 6.85 -0.91
C LEU A 9 -12.87 7.59 0.10
N LEU A 10 -13.24 8.79 0.55
CA LEU A 10 -12.45 9.57 1.50
C LEU A 10 -12.22 8.85 2.83
N LYS A 11 -13.11 7.96 3.23
CA LYS A 11 -12.96 7.19 4.47
C LYS A 11 -11.72 6.27 4.49
N PHE A 12 -11.18 5.92 3.34
CA PHE A 12 -9.98 5.10 3.26
C PHE A 12 -8.70 5.91 3.52
N GLY A 13 -8.75 7.24 3.39
CA GLY A 13 -7.57 8.08 3.58
C GLY A 13 -6.42 7.67 2.65
N ALA A 14 -5.27 7.38 3.23
CA ALA A 14 -4.08 6.93 2.51
C ALA A 14 -3.92 5.40 2.49
N VAL A 15 -4.88 4.64 3.00
CA VAL A 15 -4.81 3.18 3.05
C VAL A 15 -5.20 2.58 1.70
N PRO A 16 -4.41 1.63 1.15
CA PRO A 16 -4.77 0.95 -0.09
C PRO A 16 -6.05 0.13 0.02
N PHE A 17 -6.74 -0.01 -1.08
CA PHE A 17 -7.97 -0.81 -1.17
C PHE A 17 -8.06 -1.56 -2.49
N THR A 18 -8.83 -2.65 -2.50
CA THR A 18 -8.94 -3.55 -3.64
C THR A 18 -10.09 -3.17 -4.55
N THR A 19 -10.14 -3.79 -5.75
CA THR A 19 -11.26 -3.65 -6.68
C THR A 19 -12.60 -4.03 -6.02
N ASP A 20 -12.63 -5.08 -5.22
CA ASP A 20 -13.86 -5.53 -4.55
C ASP A 20 -14.37 -4.49 -3.57
N VAL A 21 -13.47 -3.84 -2.84
CA VAL A 21 -13.83 -2.76 -1.91
C VAL A 21 -14.41 -1.57 -2.67
N ILE A 22 -13.81 -1.19 -3.80
CA ILE A 22 -14.34 -0.11 -4.65
C ILE A 22 -15.73 -0.47 -5.17
N ALA A 23 -15.90 -1.69 -5.64
CA ALA A 23 -17.20 -2.17 -6.14
C ALA A 23 -18.29 -2.06 -5.09
N GLY A 24 -17.98 -2.43 -3.84
CA GLY A 24 -18.91 -2.29 -2.71
C GLY A 24 -19.31 -0.85 -2.43
N GLU A 25 -18.39 0.09 -2.62
CA GLU A 25 -18.66 1.52 -2.38
C GLU A 25 -19.37 2.21 -3.56
N LEU A 26 -19.09 1.80 -4.79
CA LEU A 26 -19.65 2.42 -5.99
C LEU A 26 -20.92 1.73 -6.51
N GLY A 27 -21.27 0.56 -5.97
CA GLY A 27 -22.57 -0.08 -6.12
C GLY A 27 -22.82 -0.90 -7.37
N ASP A 28 -22.08 -0.76 -8.46
CA ASP A 28 -22.30 -1.51 -9.69
C ASP A 28 -21.02 -2.22 -10.14
N TYR A 29 -20.94 -3.51 -9.86
CA TYR A 29 -19.76 -4.31 -10.18
C TYR A 29 -19.52 -4.42 -11.70
N SER A 30 -20.55 -4.50 -12.51
CA SER A 30 -20.39 -4.70 -13.95
C SER A 30 -19.71 -3.52 -14.64
N ALA A 31 -19.88 -2.31 -14.11
CA ALA A 31 -19.28 -1.09 -14.64
C ALA A 31 -18.04 -0.63 -13.86
N VAL A 32 -17.67 -1.33 -12.79
CA VAL A 32 -16.65 -0.83 -11.84
C VAL A 32 -15.26 -0.74 -12.47
N LEU A 33 -14.90 -1.67 -13.33
CA LEU A 33 -13.58 -1.64 -13.98
C LEU A 33 -13.43 -0.40 -14.88
N ALA A 34 -14.49 -0.04 -15.60
CA ALA A 34 -14.49 1.17 -16.44
C ALA A 34 -14.42 2.43 -15.58
N LYS A 35 -15.15 2.46 -14.46
CA LYS A 35 -15.11 3.58 -13.51
C LYS A 35 -13.73 3.74 -12.89
N ILE A 36 -13.09 2.64 -12.50
CA ILE A 36 -11.73 2.65 -11.95
C ILE A 36 -10.74 3.19 -12.97
N ALA A 37 -10.80 2.71 -14.22
CA ALA A 37 -9.92 3.19 -15.28
C ALA A 37 -10.09 4.71 -15.49
N ALA A 38 -11.31 5.21 -15.52
CA ALA A 38 -11.58 6.64 -15.63
C ALA A 38 -11.00 7.43 -14.44
N LEU A 39 -11.16 6.92 -13.22
CA LEU A 39 -10.65 7.58 -12.02
C LEU A 39 -9.11 7.60 -11.99
N VAL A 40 -8.48 6.55 -12.47
CA VAL A 40 -7.01 6.52 -12.61
C VAL A 40 -6.55 7.52 -13.67
N ASP A 41 -7.21 7.55 -14.82
CA ASP A 41 -6.87 8.48 -15.91
C ASP A 41 -7.02 9.94 -15.50
N GLU A 42 -8.02 10.28 -14.73
CA GLU A 42 -8.19 11.66 -14.24
C GLU A 42 -7.29 12.00 -13.03
N GLY A 43 -6.54 11.04 -12.49
CA GLY A 43 -5.64 11.25 -11.38
C GLY A 43 -6.29 11.21 -10.00
N SER A 44 -7.53 10.76 -9.89
CA SER A 44 -8.23 10.60 -8.59
C SER A 44 -7.79 9.36 -7.84
N LEU A 45 -7.44 8.29 -8.54
CA LEU A 45 -6.90 7.05 -7.98
C LEU A 45 -5.49 6.81 -8.50
N VAL A 46 -4.65 6.23 -7.63
CA VAL A 46 -3.31 5.74 -7.99
C VAL A 46 -3.37 4.21 -8.01
N ARG A 47 -3.02 3.62 -9.15
CA ARG A 47 -2.93 2.17 -9.28
C ARG A 47 -1.57 1.70 -8.77
N ILE A 48 -1.58 0.91 -7.69
CA ILE A 48 -0.35 0.34 -7.12
C ILE A 48 0.07 -0.90 -7.92
N LYS A 49 -0.88 -1.79 -8.13
CA LYS A 49 -0.77 -2.96 -9.00
C LYS A 49 -2.17 -3.34 -9.47
N ARG A 50 -2.27 -4.37 -10.31
CA ARG A 50 -3.57 -4.87 -10.73
C ARG A 50 -4.43 -5.24 -9.52
N GLY A 51 -5.58 -4.60 -9.40
CA GLY A 51 -6.55 -4.86 -8.34
C GLY A 51 -6.27 -4.15 -7.02
N LEU A 52 -5.23 -3.30 -6.94
CA LEU A 52 -4.92 -2.55 -5.73
C LEU A 52 -4.70 -1.07 -6.03
N TYR A 53 -5.40 -0.20 -5.29
CA TYR A 53 -5.45 1.23 -5.55
C TYR A 53 -5.35 2.03 -4.26
N CYS A 54 -4.88 3.27 -4.39
CA CYS A 54 -4.96 4.28 -3.34
C CYS A 54 -5.69 5.50 -3.87
N LEU A 55 -6.37 6.22 -2.99
CA LEU A 55 -6.89 7.54 -3.33
C LEU A 55 -5.71 8.51 -3.49
N SER A 56 -5.75 9.34 -4.54
CA SER A 56 -4.68 10.32 -4.77
C SER A 56 -4.55 11.27 -3.58
N PRO A 57 -3.31 11.65 -3.18
CA PRO A 57 -3.11 12.66 -2.13
C PRO A 57 -3.85 13.97 -2.38
N LYS A 58 -4.04 14.34 -3.64
CA LYS A 58 -4.81 15.55 -4.02
C LYS A 58 -6.27 15.46 -3.56
N ILE A 59 -6.82 14.26 -3.49
CA ILE A 59 -8.21 14.03 -3.09
C ILE A 59 -8.30 13.76 -1.59
N SER A 60 -7.45 12.89 -1.06
CA SER A 60 -7.50 12.50 0.35
C SER A 60 -6.95 13.55 1.30
N GLY A 61 -6.04 14.40 0.83
CA GLY A 61 -5.31 15.32 1.68
C GLY A 61 -4.21 14.67 2.53
N HIS A 62 -3.92 13.39 2.30
CA HIS A 62 -2.93 12.61 3.04
C HIS A 62 -1.85 12.11 2.09
N ASP A 63 -0.58 12.17 2.53
CA ASP A 63 0.53 11.57 1.78
C ASP A 63 0.45 10.06 1.85
N LEU A 64 0.89 9.40 0.77
CA LEU A 64 0.97 7.94 0.73
C LEU A 64 2.25 7.47 1.43
N ASP A 65 2.08 6.57 2.40
CA ASP A 65 3.21 5.99 3.13
C ASP A 65 3.55 4.64 2.50
N SER A 66 4.76 4.52 1.96
CA SER A 66 5.20 3.30 1.28
C SER A 66 5.21 2.07 2.20
N ARG A 67 5.37 2.27 3.53
CA ARG A 67 5.37 1.16 4.49
C ARG A 67 3.97 0.58 4.65
N VAL A 68 2.94 1.42 4.67
CA VAL A 68 1.54 0.98 4.68
C VAL A 68 1.20 0.28 3.38
N VAL A 69 1.62 0.85 2.24
CA VAL A 69 1.40 0.26 0.91
C VAL A 69 2.09 -1.10 0.79
N ALA A 70 3.32 -1.24 1.30
CA ALA A 70 4.07 -2.50 1.21
C ALA A 70 3.32 -3.67 1.85
N ASN A 71 2.72 -3.46 3.01
CA ASN A 71 1.96 -4.51 3.70
C ASN A 71 0.74 -4.98 2.88
N ALA A 72 0.10 -4.07 2.16
CA ALA A 72 -1.07 -4.39 1.33
C ALA A 72 -0.69 -4.97 -0.03
N LEU A 73 0.50 -4.64 -0.54
CA LEU A 73 0.94 -4.96 -1.89
C LEU A 73 1.21 -6.47 -2.07
N TYR A 74 1.78 -7.11 -1.07
CA TYR A 74 2.15 -8.51 -1.13
C TYR A 74 2.17 -9.10 0.28
N GLY A 75 1.26 -9.97 0.59
CA GLY A 75 1.11 -10.47 1.95
C GLY A 75 1.03 -11.98 2.07
N PRO A 76 1.24 -12.48 3.27
CA PRO A 76 1.63 -11.74 4.46
C PRO A 76 3.07 -11.24 4.41
N SER A 77 3.30 -10.03 4.89
CA SER A 77 4.62 -9.41 4.89
C SER A 77 4.74 -8.35 5.99
N TYR A 78 5.97 -7.97 6.29
CA TYR A 78 6.25 -6.83 7.16
C TYR A 78 7.50 -6.09 6.68
N VAL A 79 7.53 -4.78 6.92
CA VAL A 79 8.69 -3.94 6.58
C VAL A 79 9.89 -4.40 7.40
N SER A 80 11.04 -4.56 6.75
CA SER A 80 12.24 -5.10 7.39
C SER A 80 13.51 -4.64 6.69
N PHE A 81 14.63 -5.29 7.01
CA PHE A 81 15.95 -5.07 6.41
C PHE A 81 16.36 -3.60 6.49
N GLU A 82 16.96 -3.05 5.44
CA GLU A 82 17.49 -1.69 5.43
C GLU A 82 16.39 -0.63 5.66
N THR A 83 15.17 -0.88 5.20
CA THR A 83 14.04 0.03 5.47
C THR A 83 13.77 0.13 6.97
N ALA A 84 13.70 -1.00 7.67
CA ALA A 84 13.51 -1.01 9.12
C ALA A 84 14.71 -0.40 9.85
N LEU A 85 15.92 -0.71 9.42
CA LEU A 85 17.14 -0.13 10.01
C LEU A 85 17.15 1.39 9.88
N SER A 86 16.76 1.91 8.73
CA SER A 86 16.64 3.35 8.49
C SER A 86 15.58 3.99 9.39
N MET A 87 14.43 3.32 9.56
CA MET A 87 13.35 3.81 10.44
C MET A 87 13.80 3.94 11.89
N TYR A 88 14.62 2.99 12.36
CA TYR A 88 15.15 3.01 13.73
C TYR A 88 16.40 3.87 13.88
N GLY A 89 16.85 4.52 12.81
CA GLY A 89 18.04 5.37 12.84
C GLY A 89 19.36 4.59 12.96
N LEU A 90 19.35 3.29 12.64
CA LEU A 90 20.53 2.42 12.78
C LEU A 90 21.49 2.51 11.60
N ILE A 91 21.04 3.04 10.47
CA ILE A 91 21.87 3.35 9.30
C ILE A 91 21.62 4.80 8.87
N PRO A 92 22.66 5.53 8.41
CA PRO A 92 22.51 6.93 8.03
C PRO A 92 21.92 7.12 6.62
N GLU A 93 22.02 6.10 5.76
CA GLU A 93 21.57 6.21 4.37
C GLU A 93 20.06 6.22 4.28
N ARG A 94 19.55 7.04 3.35
CA ARG A 94 18.15 7.01 2.98
C ARG A 94 17.91 5.86 2.01
N VAL A 95 17.04 4.93 2.38
CA VAL A 95 16.71 3.78 1.54
C VAL A 95 15.68 4.18 0.48
N THR A 96 16.00 3.94 -0.80
CA THR A 96 15.14 4.34 -1.92
C THR A 96 14.02 3.34 -2.21
N ALA A 97 14.24 2.06 -1.91
CA ALA A 97 13.24 1.00 -2.06
C ALA A 97 12.67 0.63 -0.71
N THR A 98 11.37 0.29 -0.67
CA THR A 98 10.76 -0.24 0.55
C THR A 98 10.98 -1.75 0.59
N MET A 99 11.65 -2.21 1.61
CA MET A 99 12.05 -3.60 1.78
C MET A 99 11.21 -4.29 2.84
N SER A 100 10.74 -5.50 2.51
CA SER A 100 9.87 -6.29 3.39
C SER A 100 10.29 -7.74 3.42
N ALA A 101 9.94 -8.43 4.50
CA ALA A 101 10.06 -9.88 4.65
C ALA A 101 8.71 -10.52 4.34
N CYS A 102 8.72 -11.66 3.67
CA CYS A 102 7.53 -12.44 3.36
C CYS A 102 7.81 -13.93 3.51
N VAL A 103 6.76 -14.75 3.56
CA VAL A 103 6.88 -16.22 3.59
C VAL A 103 6.72 -16.82 2.18
N LYS A 104 6.17 -16.05 1.26
CA LYS A 104 6.02 -16.45 -0.14
C LYS A 104 7.33 -16.25 -0.90
N ARG A 105 7.32 -16.56 -2.20
CA ARG A 105 8.46 -16.34 -3.09
C ARG A 105 8.86 -14.85 -3.08
N ALA A 106 10.17 -14.60 -3.08
CA ALA A 106 10.70 -13.24 -3.22
C ALA A 106 10.17 -12.57 -4.48
N LYS A 107 9.85 -11.28 -4.39
CA LYS A 107 9.26 -10.54 -5.49
C LYS A 107 9.62 -9.06 -5.42
N ARG A 108 9.67 -8.42 -6.59
CA ARG A 108 9.84 -6.97 -6.71
C ARG A 108 8.69 -6.36 -7.46
N PHE A 109 8.32 -5.14 -7.07
CA PHE A 109 7.30 -4.35 -7.75
C PHE A 109 7.85 -2.97 -8.05
N THR A 110 7.61 -2.50 -9.27
CA THR A 110 7.82 -1.10 -9.64
C THR A 110 6.44 -0.45 -9.73
N THR A 111 6.22 0.60 -8.95
CA THR A 111 4.91 1.25 -8.83
C THR A 111 5.07 2.77 -9.02
N PRO A 112 3.98 3.52 -9.21
CA PRO A 112 4.05 4.98 -9.20
C PRO A 112 4.61 5.57 -7.91
N LEU A 113 4.60 4.80 -6.81
CA LEU A 113 5.12 5.23 -5.51
C LEU A 113 6.59 4.83 -5.30
N GLY A 114 7.22 4.18 -6.28
CA GLY A 114 8.59 3.73 -6.20
C GLY A 114 8.71 2.21 -6.22
N GLU A 115 9.87 1.71 -5.82
CA GLU A 115 10.15 0.29 -5.83
C GLU A 115 9.88 -0.36 -4.48
N PHE A 116 9.35 -1.58 -4.54
CA PHE A 116 9.08 -2.43 -3.37
C PHE A 116 9.75 -3.78 -3.60
N SER A 117 10.50 -4.24 -2.61
CA SER A 117 11.18 -5.52 -2.66
C SER A 117 10.75 -6.39 -1.49
N PHE A 118 10.43 -7.65 -1.79
CA PHE A 118 9.99 -8.64 -0.82
C PHE A 118 10.96 -9.81 -0.83
N ARG A 119 11.57 -10.09 0.32
CA ARG A 119 12.53 -11.16 0.47
C ARG A 119 11.91 -12.28 1.30
N ALA A 120 12.01 -13.52 0.81
CA ALA A 120 11.48 -14.67 1.52
C ALA A 120 12.30 -14.95 2.77
N VAL A 121 11.62 -15.20 3.89
CA VAL A 121 12.22 -15.67 5.14
C VAL A 121 11.57 -16.98 5.54
N ARG A 122 12.26 -17.78 6.35
CA ARG A 122 11.71 -19.05 6.83
C ARG A 122 10.47 -18.79 7.69
N GLY A 123 9.45 -19.64 7.54
CA GLY A 123 8.18 -19.48 8.23
C GLY A 123 8.30 -19.47 9.75
N ASP A 124 9.23 -20.23 10.32
CA ASP A 124 9.49 -20.27 11.76
C ASP A 124 10.17 -18.99 12.28
N TRP A 125 10.81 -18.21 11.41
CA TRP A 125 11.44 -16.95 11.76
C TRP A 125 10.57 -15.74 11.43
N PHE A 126 9.56 -15.92 10.60
CA PHE A 126 8.75 -14.83 10.05
C PHE A 126 8.10 -13.97 11.13
N SER A 127 7.60 -14.58 12.20
CA SER A 127 6.89 -13.85 13.26
C SER A 127 7.76 -13.29 14.37
N ILE A 128 9.09 -13.48 14.31
CA ILE A 128 9.99 -13.04 15.37
C ILE A 128 10.19 -11.52 15.31
N GLY A 129 9.90 -10.83 16.41
CA GLY A 129 10.15 -9.40 16.55
C GLY A 129 9.21 -8.49 15.79
N VAL A 130 8.15 -9.03 15.20
CA VAL A 130 7.18 -8.22 14.43
C VAL A 130 6.33 -7.37 15.37
N ARG A 131 6.17 -6.10 15.03
CA ARG A 131 5.31 -5.16 15.75
C ARG A 131 4.46 -4.35 14.78
N THR A 132 3.37 -3.79 15.27
CA THR A 132 2.55 -2.84 14.54
C THR A 132 3.00 -1.43 14.87
N MET A 133 3.15 -0.59 13.82
CA MET A 133 3.40 0.83 13.97
C MET A 133 2.33 1.61 13.23
N ASP A 134 2.04 2.83 13.71
CA ASP A 134 1.14 3.75 13.06
C ASP A 134 1.93 4.98 12.62
N SER A 135 1.87 5.29 11.33
CA SER A 135 2.57 6.44 10.75
C SER A 135 1.75 7.74 10.80
N GLY A 136 0.50 7.68 11.27
CA GLY A 136 -0.47 8.76 11.10
C GLY A 136 -1.26 8.66 9.79
N GLU A 137 -0.75 7.90 8.82
CA GLU A 137 -1.38 7.66 7.50
C GLU A 137 -1.86 6.20 7.36
N GLY A 138 -1.87 5.46 8.44
CA GLY A 138 -2.27 4.06 8.51
C GLY A 138 -1.29 3.22 9.30
N GLY A 139 -1.73 2.03 9.71
CA GLY A 139 -0.90 1.07 10.42
C GLY A 139 -0.12 0.16 9.48
N PHE A 140 1.04 -0.31 9.91
CA PHE A 140 1.84 -1.28 9.17
C PHE A 140 2.62 -2.17 10.12
N LEU A 141 3.02 -3.35 9.63
CA LEU A 141 3.86 -4.28 10.38
C LEU A 141 5.32 -4.06 10.03
N VAL A 142 6.19 -4.15 11.03
CA VAL A 142 7.64 -3.96 10.89
C VAL A 142 8.41 -4.88 11.85
N ALA A 143 9.59 -5.29 11.44
CA ALA A 143 10.50 -6.03 12.31
C ALA A 143 11.96 -5.68 12.02
#